data_63bfd76927906a71422875320347db97
#
_entry.id   63bfd76927906a71422875320347db97
#
_cell.length_a   1.000
_cell.length_b   1.000
_cell.length_c   1.000
_cell.angle_alpha   90.00
_cell.angle_beta   90.00
_cell.angle_gamma   90.00
#
_symmetry.space_group_name_H-M   'P 1'
#
loop_
_entity.id
_entity.type
_entity.pdbx_description
1 polymer ?
#
loop_
_entity_poly.entity_id
_entity_poly.type
_entity_poly.pdbx_seq_one_letter_code
_entity_poly.pdbx_strand_id
1 'polypeptide(L)'
;ICVPMKTKGVSVAKKLKKLGMWSSDTAQLYFDEVRVPQRYRIGEEGMGFTYQMQQFQEERLYAAAQWTALDRILRETIAYTRERQAFGQSILDNQYVHFRLAELKTEIEALRALVHDAAARLVAGEDVTLLASMAKLKAGRLGREVADGCLQFWGGMGYVWESNVSRLMRDIRLSSIGGGAD
;
A
#
# COMPACT_ATOMS: atom_id res chain seq x y z
N ILE A 1 -15.25 -17.09 11.93
CA ILE A 1 -14.96 -18.53 12.05
C ILE A 1 -13.59 -18.81 11.49
N CYS A 2 -12.77 -19.59 12.24
CA CYS A 2 -11.50 -20.12 11.75
C CYS A 2 -11.75 -21.41 10.96
N VAL A 3 -11.27 -21.51 9.73
CA VAL A 3 -11.42 -22.71 8.90
C VAL A 3 -10.04 -23.19 8.48
N PRO A 4 -9.54 -24.32 9.00
CA PRO A 4 -8.27 -24.89 8.52
C PRO A 4 -8.39 -25.29 7.04
N MET A 5 -7.40 -24.95 6.24
CA MET A 5 -7.41 -25.20 4.79
C MET A 5 -7.50 -26.68 4.40
N LYS A 6 -7.13 -27.58 5.32
CA LYS A 6 -7.22 -29.05 5.14
C LYS A 6 -8.60 -29.62 5.52
N THR A 7 -9.56 -28.79 5.92
CA THR A 7 -10.91 -29.23 6.26
C THR A 7 -11.62 -29.80 5.02
N LYS A 8 -12.31 -30.93 5.19
CA LYS A 8 -13.12 -31.53 4.12
C LYS A 8 -14.13 -30.50 3.59
N GLY A 9 -14.24 -30.37 2.28
CA GLY A 9 -15.11 -29.39 1.63
C GLY A 9 -14.42 -28.05 1.31
N VAL A 10 -13.19 -27.80 1.80
CA VAL A 10 -12.41 -26.63 1.40
C VAL A 10 -11.52 -27.00 0.20
N SER A 11 -11.59 -26.20 -0.85
CA SER A 11 -10.72 -26.38 -2.01
C SER A 11 -10.19 -25.07 -2.56
N VAL A 12 -8.98 -25.11 -3.12
CA VAL A 12 -8.36 -24.01 -3.86
C VAL A 12 -8.58 -24.27 -5.34
N ALA A 13 -9.44 -23.50 -5.97
CA ALA A 13 -9.75 -23.68 -7.39
C ALA A 13 -8.68 -23.08 -8.31
N LYS A 14 -8.16 -21.90 -7.95
CA LYS A 14 -7.21 -21.19 -8.80
C LYS A 14 -6.35 -20.25 -7.97
N LYS A 15 -5.04 -20.30 -8.18
CA LYS A 15 -4.11 -19.23 -7.75
C LYS A 15 -4.18 -18.09 -8.76
N LEU A 16 -4.40 -16.87 -8.26
CA LEU A 16 -4.56 -15.68 -9.09
C LEU A 16 -3.21 -15.02 -9.36
N LYS A 17 -2.94 -14.72 -10.63
CA LYS A 17 -1.82 -13.84 -11.02
C LYS A 17 -2.28 -12.40 -10.86
N LYS A 18 -1.47 -11.59 -10.18
CA LYS A 18 -1.75 -10.17 -9.90
C LYS A 18 -0.82 -9.27 -10.68
N LEU A 19 -1.19 -7.99 -10.79
CA LEU A 19 -0.35 -6.94 -11.38
C LEU A 19 0.96 -6.75 -10.60
N GLY A 20 0.85 -6.74 -9.27
CA GLY A 20 1.95 -6.59 -8.33
C GLY A 20 1.75 -7.46 -7.08
N MET A 21 2.51 -7.17 -6.02
CA MET A 21 2.47 -7.90 -4.75
C MET A 21 2.62 -9.43 -4.94
N TRP A 22 3.60 -9.84 -5.71
CA TRP A 22 3.74 -11.24 -6.14
C TRP A 22 4.24 -12.18 -5.05
N SER A 23 4.87 -11.64 -4.01
CA SER A 23 5.23 -12.40 -2.82
C SER A 23 4.03 -12.73 -1.92
N SER A 24 2.87 -12.14 -2.19
CA SER A 24 1.61 -12.42 -1.51
C SER A 24 0.74 -13.35 -2.35
N ASP A 25 0.31 -14.47 -1.79
CA ASP A 25 -0.59 -15.39 -2.45
C ASP A 25 -2.04 -14.89 -2.41
N THR A 26 -2.74 -15.09 -3.53
CA THR A 26 -4.17 -14.81 -3.65
C THR A 26 -4.80 -15.95 -4.45
N ALA A 27 -5.90 -16.47 -3.97
CA ALA A 27 -6.55 -17.62 -4.60
C ALA A 27 -8.08 -17.49 -4.55
N GLN A 28 -8.72 -18.22 -5.43
CA GLN A 28 -10.15 -18.48 -5.38
C GLN A 28 -10.39 -19.74 -4.56
N LEU A 29 -11.19 -19.61 -3.51
CA LEU A 29 -11.51 -20.69 -2.58
C LEU A 29 -12.97 -21.08 -2.72
N TYR A 30 -13.26 -22.37 -2.56
CA TYR A 30 -14.61 -22.89 -2.44
C TYR A 30 -14.78 -23.60 -1.10
N PHE A 31 -15.98 -23.46 -0.56
CA PHE A 31 -16.43 -24.09 0.68
C PHE A 31 -17.71 -24.84 0.38
N ASP A 32 -17.65 -26.16 0.34
CA ASP A 32 -18.77 -27.03 0.03
C ASP A 32 -19.11 -27.87 1.28
N GLU A 33 -20.26 -27.60 1.88
CA GLU A 33 -20.73 -28.23 3.13
C GLU A 33 -19.65 -28.36 4.23
N VAL A 34 -18.81 -27.35 4.37
CA VAL A 34 -17.72 -27.34 5.34
C VAL A 34 -18.26 -27.29 6.76
N ARG A 35 -17.93 -28.31 7.56
CA ARG A 35 -18.27 -28.39 8.97
C ARG A 35 -17.04 -28.22 9.83
N VAL A 36 -17.09 -27.28 10.78
CA VAL A 36 -16.01 -27.01 11.74
C VAL A 36 -16.55 -27.04 13.16
N PRO A 37 -15.72 -27.40 14.14
CA PRO A 37 -16.13 -27.36 15.55
C PRO A 37 -16.55 -25.95 15.99
N GLN A 38 -17.55 -25.84 16.85
CA GLN A 38 -18.06 -24.57 17.38
C GLN A 38 -16.97 -23.73 18.06
N ARG A 39 -15.95 -24.36 18.64
CA ARG A 39 -14.80 -23.67 19.24
C ARG A 39 -13.96 -22.85 18.24
N TYR A 40 -14.18 -23.02 16.93
CA TYR A 40 -13.52 -22.21 15.89
C TYR A 40 -14.27 -20.91 15.59
N ARG A 41 -15.38 -20.67 16.26
CA ARG A 41 -16.07 -19.39 16.22
C ARG A 41 -15.22 -18.30 16.89
N ILE A 42 -15.13 -17.16 16.26
CA ILE A 42 -14.46 -15.96 16.79
C ILE A 42 -15.56 -14.96 17.11
N GLY A 43 -15.66 -14.55 18.37
CA GLY A 43 -16.66 -13.60 18.84
C GLY A 43 -18.09 -14.16 18.86
N GLU A 44 -19.06 -13.26 18.82
CA GLU A 44 -20.49 -13.56 18.94
C GLU A 44 -21.15 -13.80 17.59
N GLU A 45 -22.22 -14.58 17.58
CA GLU A 45 -23.02 -14.81 16.38
C GLU A 45 -23.70 -13.52 15.92
N GLY A 46 -23.72 -13.32 14.61
CA GLY A 46 -24.29 -12.10 13.98
C GLY A 46 -23.35 -10.88 14.00
N MET A 47 -22.26 -10.89 14.77
CA MET A 47 -21.37 -9.71 14.93
C MET A 47 -20.22 -9.65 13.93
N GLY A 48 -20.11 -10.59 12.99
CA GLY A 48 -18.96 -10.67 12.07
C GLY A 48 -18.74 -9.41 11.25
N PHE A 49 -19.79 -8.77 10.76
CA PHE A 49 -19.70 -7.51 10.03
C PHE A 49 -19.21 -6.36 10.92
N THR A 50 -19.69 -6.28 12.16
CA THR A 50 -19.25 -5.27 13.13
C THR A 50 -17.75 -5.39 13.43
N TYR A 51 -17.27 -6.62 13.68
CA TYR A 51 -15.84 -6.87 13.89
C TYR A 51 -15.01 -6.50 12.67
N GLN A 52 -15.51 -6.76 11.45
CA GLN A 52 -14.83 -6.37 10.21
C GLN A 52 -14.72 -4.84 10.10
N MET A 53 -15.79 -4.11 10.45
CA MET A 53 -15.76 -2.65 10.41
C MET A 53 -14.76 -2.06 11.43
N GLN A 54 -14.67 -2.62 12.62
CA GLN A 54 -13.67 -2.23 13.61
C GLN A 54 -12.25 -2.45 13.11
N GLN A 55 -11.98 -3.62 12.52
CA GLN A 55 -10.67 -3.94 11.95
C GLN A 55 -10.27 -2.98 10.82
N PHE A 56 -11.21 -2.44 10.06
CA PHE A 56 -10.91 -1.53 8.95
C PHE A 56 -10.24 -0.22 9.38
N GLN A 57 -10.37 0.22 10.62
CA GLN A 57 -9.60 1.36 11.11
C GLN A 57 -8.10 1.07 11.10
N GLU A 58 -7.72 -0.07 11.68
CA GLU A 58 -6.32 -0.50 11.72
C GLU A 58 -5.77 -0.80 10.32
N GLU A 59 -6.53 -1.49 9.48
CA GLU A 59 -6.14 -1.78 8.09
C GLU A 59 -5.89 -0.50 7.28
N ARG A 60 -6.73 0.53 7.43
CA ARG A 60 -6.55 1.80 6.75
C ARG A 60 -5.32 2.54 7.21
N LEU A 61 -5.03 2.56 8.51
CA LEU A 61 -3.80 3.15 9.04
C LEU A 61 -2.56 2.38 8.59
N TYR A 62 -2.62 1.04 8.62
CA TYR A 62 -1.55 0.21 8.09
C TYR A 62 -1.29 0.48 6.60
N ALA A 63 -2.35 0.55 5.80
CA ALA A 63 -2.25 0.87 4.38
C ALA A 63 -1.67 2.28 4.16
N ALA A 64 -1.98 3.25 5.02
CA ALA A 64 -1.44 4.59 4.95
C ALA A 64 0.04 4.69 5.37
N ALA A 65 0.55 3.75 6.18
CA ALA A 65 1.95 3.70 6.60
C ALA A 65 2.94 3.39 5.46
N GLN A 66 2.46 3.13 4.24
CA GLN A 66 3.29 2.98 3.04
C GLN A 66 4.13 4.22 2.68
N TRP A 67 3.93 5.37 3.34
CA TRP A 67 4.78 6.55 3.17
C TRP A 67 6.27 6.22 3.28
N THR A 68 6.63 5.19 4.07
CA THR A 68 8.01 4.70 4.19
C THR A 68 8.58 4.18 2.87
N ALA A 69 7.76 3.46 2.09
CA ALA A 69 8.14 2.98 0.76
C ALA A 69 8.25 4.14 -0.24
N LEU A 70 7.36 5.13 -0.14
CA LEU A 70 7.39 6.34 -0.96
C LEU A 70 8.64 7.18 -0.68
N ASP A 71 8.98 7.39 0.59
CA ASP A 71 10.18 8.11 0.98
C ASP A 71 11.46 7.39 0.52
N ARG A 72 11.49 6.07 0.60
CA ARG A 72 12.61 5.28 0.11
C ARG A 72 12.81 5.46 -1.39
N ILE A 73 11.76 5.28 -2.20
CA ILE A 73 11.90 5.40 -3.67
C ILE A 73 12.24 6.81 -4.10
N LEU A 74 11.74 7.82 -3.39
CA LEU A 74 12.10 9.20 -3.62
C LEU A 74 13.59 9.45 -3.38
N ARG A 75 14.15 8.93 -2.28
CA ARG A 75 15.59 9.02 -2.00
C ARG A 75 16.44 8.29 -3.04
N GLU A 76 16.02 7.08 -3.45
CA GLU A 76 16.68 6.34 -4.52
C GLU A 76 16.65 7.14 -5.84
N THR A 77 15.53 7.81 -6.15
CA THR A 77 15.39 8.65 -7.33
C THR A 77 16.26 9.90 -7.28
N ILE A 78 16.37 10.54 -6.12
CA ILE A 78 17.29 11.68 -5.93
C ILE A 78 18.74 11.23 -6.16
N ALA A 79 19.15 10.09 -5.61
CA ALA A 79 20.49 9.55 -5.82
C ALA A 79 20.75 9.25 -7.31
N TYR A 80 19.83 8.54 -7.96
CA TYR A 80 19.91 8.22 -9.38
C TYR A 80 20.01 9.47 -10.27
N THR A 81 19.14 10.45 -10.06
CA THR A 81 19.12 11.70 -10.88
C THR A 81 20.35 12.57 -10.65
N ARG A 82 20.99 12.48 -9.47
CA ARG A 82 22.27 13.15 -9.18
C ARG A 82 23.43 12.54 -9.93
N GLU A 83 23.46 11.23 -10.06
CA GLU A 83 24.53 10.50 -10.75
C GLU A 83 24.35 10.51 -12.28
N ARG A 84 23.12 10.43 -12.75
CA ARG A 84 22.80 10.35 -14.17
C ARG A 84 23.06 11.68 -14.88
N GLN A 85 23.97 11.67 -15.84
CA GLN A 85 24.31 12.83 -16.68
C GLN A 85 23.52 12.83 -17.98
N ALA A 86 23.01 13.99 -18.38
CA ALA A 86 22.41 14.25 -19.69
C ALA A 86 22.56 15.74 -20.03
N PHE A 87 22.79 16.05 -21.30
CA PHE A 87 22.92 17.42 -21.79
C PHE A 87 23.99 18.25 -21.04
N GLY A 88 25.07 17.60 -20.61
CA GLY A 88 26.22 18.26 -19.95
C GLY A 88 26.05 18.54 -18.45
N GLN A 89 24.98 18.07 -17.83
CA GLN A 89 24.73 18.26 -16.39
C GLN A 89 24.01 17.05 -15.78
N SER A 90 23.95 17.01 -14.45
CA SER A 90 23.15 16.01 -13.75
C SER A 90 21.66 16.22 -14.06
N ILE A 91 20.88 15.13 -14.10
CA ILE A 91 19.43 15.25 -14.29
C ILE A 91 18.81 16.05 -13.15
N LEU A 92 19.32 15.91 -11.93
CA LEU A 92 18.84 16.61 -10.74
C LEU A 92 19.00 18.14 -10.87
N ASP A 93 19.97 18.64 -11.64
CA ASP A 93 20.20 20.08 -11.81
C ASP A 93 19.12 20.78 -12.65
N ASN A 94 18.29 20.01 -13.36
CA ASN A 94 17.13 20.56 -14.01
C ASN A 94 16.10 21.06 -13.00
N GLN A 95 15.72 22.33 -13.09
CA GLN A 95 14.78 22.97 -12.17
C GLN A 95 13.47 22.20 -12.01
N TYR A 96 12.91 21.70 -13.10
CA TYR A 96 11.70 20.88 -13.08
C TYR A 96 11.87 19.63 -12.24
N VAL A 97 13.02 18.95 -12.35
CA VAL A 97 13.27 17.68 -11.65
C VAL A 97 13.37 17.90 -10.13
N HIS A 98 14.24 18.81 -9.69
CA HIS A 98 14.42 19.00 -8.25
C HIS A 98 13.21 19.68 -7.58
N PHE A 99 12.48 20.55 -8.27
CA PHE A 99 11.23 21.12 -7.74
C PHE A 99 10.17 20.05 -7.59
N ARG A 100 9.99 19.20 -8.60
CA ARG A 100 9.02 18.10 -8.50
C ARG A 100 9.35 17.11 -7.39
N LEU A 101 10.62 16.77 -7.22
CA LEU A 101 11.06 15.90 -6.11
C LEU A 101 10.81 16.55 -4.74
N ALA A 102 10.99 17.87 -4.61
CA ALA A 102 10.69 18.62 -3.39
C ALA A 102 9.18 18.64 -3.07
N GLU A 103 8.32 18.82 -4.08
CA GLU A 103 6.87 18.73 -3.93
C GLU A 103 6.45 17.35 -3.43
N LEU A 104 6.93 16.28 -4.08
CA LEU A 104 6.64 14.90 -3.67
C LEU A 104 7.12 14.63 -2.23
N LYS A 105 8.30 15.15 -1.84
CA LYS A 105 8.79 15.04 -0.47
C LYS A 105 7.88 15.74 0.53
N THR A 106 7.40 16.93 0.21
CA THR A 106 6.49 17.70 1.05
C THR A 106 5.19 16.92 1.31
N GLU A 107 4.62 16.34 0.26
CA GLU A 107 3.41 15.53 0.33
C GLU A 107 3.59 14.23 1.15
N ILE A 108 4.76 13.60 1.05
CA ILE A 108 5.13 12.43 1.86
C ILE A 108 5.21 12.81 3.35
N GLU A 109 5.83 13.95 3.68
CA GLU A 109 5.92 14.42 5.07
C GLU A 109 4.54 14.79 5.64
N ALA A 110 3.66 15.39 4.85
CA ALA A 110 2.28 15.67 5.24
C ALA A 110 1.51 14.37 5.54
N LEU A 111 1.65 13.35 4.69
CA LEU A 111 1.06 12.03 4.93
C LEU A 111 1.65 11.39 6.19
N ARG A 112 2.97 11.45 6.39
CA ARG A 112 3.63 10.93 7.56
C ARG A 112 3.08 11.55 8.85
N ALA A 113 2.94 12.87 8.90
CA ALA A 113 2.39 13.57 10.04
C ALA A 113 0.96 13.14 10.35
N LEU A 114 0.10 13.03 9.33
CA LEU A 114 -1.27 12.57 9.48
C LEU A 114 -1.36 11.14 10.02
N VAL A 115 -0.53 10.22 9.52
CA VAL A 115 -0.50 8.82 9.97
C VAL A 115 -0.01 8.73 11.42
N HIS A 116 1.01 9.51 11.80
CA HIS A 116 1.53 9.51 13.16
C HIS A 116 0.51 10.08 14.17
N ASP A 117 -0.20 11.16 13.83
CA ASP A 117 -1.27 11.70 14.68
C ASP A 117 -2.40 10.68 14.87
N ALA A 118 -2.87 10.09 13.78
CA ALA A 118 -3.91 9.07 13.83
C ALA A 118 -3.49 7.83 14.65
N ALA A 119 -2.24 7.38 14.50
CA ALA A 119 -1.71 6.25 15.26
C ALA A 119 -1.59 6.57 16.76
N ALA A 120 -1.13 7.77 17.12
CA ALA A 120 -1.04 8.18 18.52
C ALA A 120 -2.43 8.22 19.20
N ARG A 121 -3.44 8.73 18.52
CA ARG A 121 -4.83 8.76 19.01
C ARG A 121 -5.42 7.36 19.13
N LEU A 122 -5.18 6.48 18.15
CA LEU A 122 -5.61 5.07 18.23
C LEU A 122 -5.02 4.38 19.46
N VAL A 123 -3.73 4.58 19.74
CA VAL A 123 -3.06 4.04 20.93
C VAL A 123 -3.64 4.61 22.22
N ALA A 124 -4.11 5.87 22.19
CA ALA A 124 -4.82 6.49 23.31
C ALA A 124 -6.27 6.00 23.47
N GLY A 125 -6.77 5.13 22.60
CA GLY A 125 -8.12 4.56 22.65
C GLY A 125 -9.20 5.46 22.03
N GLU A 126 -8.81 6.47 21.26
CA GLU A 126 -9.75 7.34 20.56
C GLU A 126 -10.31 6.69 19.28
N ASP A 127 -11.50 7.09 18.86
CA ASP A 127 -12.03 6.75 17.54
C ASP A 127 -11.28 7.53 16.45
N VAL A 128 -10.58 6.80 15.59
CA VAL A 128 -9.80 7.37 14.49
C VAL A 128 -10.38 7.05 13.11
N THR A 129 -11.63 6.64 13.02
CA THR A 129 -12.29 6.23 11.77
C THR A 129 -12.13 7.29 10.67
N LEU A 130 -12.36 8.57 11.00
CA LEU A 130 -12.20 9.68 10.07
C LEU A 130 -10.75 9.87 9.65
N LEU A 131 -9.82 9.95 10.61
CA LEU A 131 -8.39 10.15 10.33
C LEU A 131 -7.79 9.00 9.54
N ALA A 132 -8.13 7.76 9.89
CA ALA A 132 -7.69 6.57 9.16
C ALA A 132 -8.18 6.58 7.70
N SER A 133 -9.43 7.00 7.48
CA SER A 133 -10.01 7.12 6.14
C SER A 133 -9.32 8.21 5.32
N MET A 134 -9.06 9.38 5.92
CA MET A 134 -8.32 10.49 5.30
C MET A 134 -6.88 10.08 4.95
N ALA A 135 -6.19 9.42 5.88
CA ALA A 135 -4.82 8.95 5.69
C ALA A 135 -4.74 7.92 4.55
N LYS A 136 -5.68 6.98 4.50
CA LYS A 136 -5.76 5.96 3.44
C LYS A 136 -6.01 6.58 2.07
N LEU A 137 -6.97 7.49 1.95
CA LEU A 137 -7.26 8.21 0.71
C LEU A 137 -6.04 8.99 0.22
N LYS A 138 -5.40 9.75 1.11
CA LYS A 138 -4.18 10.49 0.80
C LYS A 138 -3.06 9.56 0.34
N ALA A 139 -2.83 8.47 1.07
CA ALA A 139 -1.78 7.50 0.76
C ALA A 139 -1.98 6.82 -0.60
N GLY A 140 -3.21 6.43 -0.94
CA GLY A 140 -3.51 5.81 -2.23
C GLY A 140 -3.22 6.74 -3.42
N ARG A 141 -3.66 7.99 -3.32
CA ARG A 141 -3.43 9.01 -4.35
C ARG A 141 -1.96 9.37 -4.48
N LEU A 142 -1.32 9.69 -3.34
CA LEU A 142 0.09 10.05 -3.31
C LEU A 142 0.99 8.90 -3.77
N GLY A 143 0.64 7.66 -3.43
CA GLY A 143 1.39 6.47 -3.87
C GLY A 143 1.51 6.38 -5.38
N ARG A 144 0.41 6.60 -6.10
CA ARG A 144 0.41 6.63 -7.58
C ARG A 144 1.23 7.79 -8.12
N GLU A 145 1.07 8.97 -7.55
CA GLU A 145 1.77 10.18 -7.96
C GLU A 145 3.28 10.08 -7.78
N VAL A 146 3.74 9.56 -6.63
CA VAL A 146 5.17 9.35 -6.35
C VAL A 146 5.75 8.26 -7.25
N ALA A 147 5.04 7.13 -7.41
CA ALA A 147 5.53 6.04 -8.25
C ALA A 147 5.69 6.45 -9.70
N ASP A 148 4.71 7.15 -10.27
CA ASP A 148 4.74 7.65 -11.65
C ASP A 148 5.83 8.73 -11.82
N GLY A 149 5.86 9.73 -10.95
CA GLY A 149 6.84 10.80 -11.00
C GLY A 149 8.29 10.32 -10.85
N CYS A 150 8.55 9.40 -9.92
CA CYS A 150 9.87 8.80 -9.77
C CYS A 150 10.24 7.97 -11.01
N LEU A 151 9.34 7.11 -11.49
CA LEU A 151 9.58 6.29 -12.68
C LEU A 151 9.95 7.16 -13.90
N GLN A 152 9.25 8.27 -14.09
CA GLN A 152 9.53 9.21 -15.17
C GLN A 152 10.97 9.70 -15.13
N PHE A 153 11.51 10.04 -13.96
CA PHE A 153 12.89 10.53 -13.81
C PHE A 153 13.95 9.43 -13.96
N TRP A 154 13.58 8.17 -13.81
CA TRP A 154 14.46 7.04 -14.13
C TRP A 154 14.53 6.79 -15.66
N GLY A 155 13.61 7.32 -16.45
CA GLY A 155 13.55 7.13 -17.89
C GLY A 155 13.50 5.64 -18.27
N GLY A 156 14.26 5.23 -19.29
CA GLY A 156 14.30 3.84 -19.74
C GLY A 156 14.68 2.84 -18.63
N MET A 157 15.53 3.22 -17.70
CA MET A 157 15.87 2.36 -16.53
C MET A 157 14.69 2.16 -15.58
N GLY A 158 13.75 3.12 -15.51
CA GLY A 158 12.49 2.97 -14.77
C GLY A 158 11.57 1.94 -15.38
N TYR A 159 11.67 1.67 -16.67
CA TYR A 159 10.85 0.71 -17.40
C TYR A 159 11.41 -0.72 -17.36
N VAL A 160 12.63 -0.90 -16.85
CA VAL A 160 13.26 -2.21 -16.67
C VAL A 160 12.55 -2.95 -15.54
N TRP A 161 12.20 -4.22 -15.79
CA TRP A 161 11.40 -5.04 -14.87
C TRP A 161 11.99 -5.19 -13.47
N GLU A 162 13.31 -5.31 -13.38
CA GLU A 162 14.08 -5.53 -12.16
C GLU A 162 14.28 -4.27 -11.34
N SER A 163 14.00 -3.08 -11.88
CA SER A 163 14.17 -1.83 -11.14
C SER A 163 13.19 -1.70 -9.98
N ASN A 164 13.65 -1.13 -8.87
CA ASN A 164 12.82 -0.92 -7.68
C ASN A 164 11.64 0.00 -7.99
N VAL A 165 11.83 1.02 -8.82
CA VAL A 165 10.78 1.97 -9.19
C VAL A 165 9.69 1.31 -10.03
N SER A 166 10.08 0.44 -10.98
CA SER A 166 9.14 -0.37 -11.78
C SER A 166 8.33 -1.32 -10.89
N ARG A 167 8.98 -1.98 -9.92
CA ARG A 167 8.30 -2.84 -8.95
C ARG A 167 7.31 -2.04 -8.10
N LEU A 168 7.75 -0.89 -7.54
CA LEU A 168 6.86 -0.05 -6.76
C LEU A 168 5.63 0.38 -7.56
N MET A 169 5.80 0.78 -8.82
CA MET A 169 4.69 1.18 -9.71
C MET A 169 3.61 0.10 -9.83
N ARG A 170 4.02 -1.16 -9.91
CA ARG A 170 3.08 -2.29 -9.94
C ARG A 170 2.42 -2.55 -8.58
N ASP A 171 3.19 -2.51 -7.51
CA ASP A 171 2.74 -2.89 -6.17
C ASP A 171 1.85 -1.80 -5.55
N ILE A 172 2.22 -0.53 -5.70
CA ILE A 172 1.54 0.60 -5.08
C ILE A 172 0.12 0.82 -5.61
N ARG A 173 -0.18 0.30 -6.82
CA ARG A 173 -1.51 0.46 -7.39
C ARG A 173 -2.61 -0.16 -6.51
N LEU A 174 -2.27 -1.19 -5.73
CA LEU A 174 -3.20 -1.82 -4.81
C LEU A 174 -3.67 -0.87 -3.71
N SER A 175 -2.84 0.08 -3.29
CA SER A 175 -3.17 1.00 -2.19
C SER A 175 -4.37 1.92 -2.45
N SER A 176 -4.72 2.12 -3.73
CA SER A 176 -5.95 2.84 -4.12
C SER A 176 -7.17 1.92 -4.24
N ILE A 177 -7.03 0.63 -3.97
CA ILE A 177 -8.09 -0.39 -4.15
C ILE A 177 -8.35 -1.11 -2.82
N GLY A 178 -7.29 -1.61 -2.17
CA GLY A 178 -7.37 -2.34 -0.91
C GLY A 178 -7.72 -1.44 0.28
N GLY A 179 -8.40 -1.98 1.28
CA GLY A 179 -8.87 -1.21 2.45
C GLY A 179 -9.97 -0.19 2.16
N GLY A 180 -10.58 -0.27 0.99
CA GLY A 180 -11.55 0.67 0.43
C GLY A 180 -10.97 1.44 -0.77
N ALA A 181 -11.74 1.55 -1.87
CA ALA A 181 -11.32 2.33 -3.04
C ALA A 181 -11.28 3.84 -2.74
N ASP A 182 -10.42 4.57 -3.47
CA ASP A 182 -10.28 6.03 -3.36
C ASP A 182 -11.53 6.76 -3.88
#